data_9c67e969a54d8c512ceca8db19e152cb
#
_entry.id   9c67e969a54d8c512ceca8db19e152cb
#
_cell.length_a   1.000
_cell.length_b   1.000
_cell.length_c   1.000
_cell.angle_alpha   90.00
_cell.angle_beta   90.00
_cell.angle_gamma   90.00
#
_symmetry.space_group_name_H-M   'P 1'
#
loop_
_entity.id
_entity.type
_entity.pdbx_description
1 polymer ?
#
loop_
_entity_poly.entity_id
_entity_poly.type
_entity_poly.pdbx_seq_one_letter_code
_entity_poly.pdbx_strand_id
1 'polypeptide(L)'
;PNQGTRELAVEVARKIQAIESQLELPVNPGPADPSIYTEQDGECIATNMERVGVSWRHCSFGSRSRENGWEIMRTMLKNAKGTEGPRLFVFETCRQFIRTVPVLPRDEVRMDDVDTTAEDHVADEARYRILSHKVVSSIKQF
;
A
#
# COMPACT_ATOMS: atom_id res chain seq x y z
N PRO A 1 -15.86 8.31 -1.29
CA PRO A 1 -15.48 9.25 -0.23
C PRO A 1 -14.61 8.54 0.80
N ASN A 2 -13.52 9.19 1.21
CA ASN A 2 -12.58 8.73 2.24
C ASN A 2 -13.28 8.68 3.61
N GLN A 3 -14.13 7.70 3.83
CA GLN A 3 -14.74 7.47 5.14
C GLN A 3 -14.17 6.18 5.72
N GLY A 4 -13.53 6.29 6.89
CA GLY A 4 -13.11 5.12 7.64
C GLY A 4 -14.29 4.25 8.01
N THR A 5 -14.07 2.94 8.11
CA THR A 5 -15.12 1.95 8.47
C THR A 5 -15.62 2.13 9.91
N ARG A 6 -14.89 2.88 10.76
CA ARG A 6 -15.12 3.05 12.21
C ARG A 6 -15.09 1.72 12.99
N GLU A 7 -14.49 0.70 12.40
CA GLU A 7 -14.33 -0.60 13.04
C GLU A 7 -13.13 -0.61 13.98
N LEU A 8 -13.19 -1.42 15.02
CA LEU A 8 -12.04 -1.63 15.90
C LEU A 8 -10.93 -2.40 15.17
N ALA A 9 -9.67 -2.12 15.51
CA ALA A 9 -8.51 -2.79 14.92
C ALA A 9 -8.62 -4.33 14.97
N VAL A 10 -9.12 -4.86 16.08
CA VAL A 10 -9.35 -6.30 16.28
C VAL A 10 -10.41 -6.87 15.31
N GLU A 11 -11.46 -6.10 15.01
CA GLU A 11 -12.52 -6.53 14.08
C GLU A 11 -11.98 -6.57 12.64
N VAL A 12 -11.21 -5.55 12.26
CA VAL A 12 -10.53 -5.52 10.96
C VAL A 12 -9.55 -6.69 10.85
N ALA A 13 -8.76 -6.97 11.88
CA ALA A 13 -7.82 -8.09 11.88
C ALA A 13 -8.53 -9.45 11.71
N ARG A 14 -9.66 -9.67 12.36
CA ARG A 14 -10.45 -10.90 12.18
C ARG A 14 -10.99 -11.05 10.75
N LYS A 15 -11.39 -9.97 10.11
CA LYS A 15 -11.79 -9.97 8.70
C LYS A 15 -10.63 -10.34 7.78
N ILE A 16 -9.44 -9.80 8.04
CA ILE A 16 -8.22 -10.15 7.30
C ILE A 16 -7.95 -11.63 7.42
N GLN A 17 -7.95 -12.18 8.64
CA GLN A 17 -7.73 -13.62 8.87
C GLN A 17 -8.75 -14.50 8.16
N ALA A 18 -10.02 -14.09 8.12
CA ALA A 18 -11.06 -14.81 7.40
C ALA A 18 -10.77 -14.86 5.89
N ILE A 19 -10.31 -13.74 5.30
CA ILE A 19 -9.92 -13.68 3.88
C ILE A 19 -8.68 -14.54 3.62
N GLU A 20 -7.66 -14.43 4.47
CA GLU A 20 -6.42 -15.22 4.35
C GLU A 20 -6.69 -16.73 4.41
N SER A 21 -7.58 -17.14 5.31
CA SER A 21 -8.00 -18.56 5.43
C SER A 21 -8.71 -19.06 4.17
N GLN A 22 -9.47 -18.20 3.48
CA GLN A 22 -10.14 -18.55 2.23
C GLN A 22 -9.19 -18.66 1.04
N LEU A 23 -8.07 -17.95 1.08
CA LEU A 23 -7.09 -17.96 0.00
C LEU A 23 -6.24 -19.25 -0.02
N GLU A 24 -6.18 -19.99 1.07
CA GLU A 24 -5.35 -21.21 1.24
C GLU A 24 -3.87 -21.00 0.86
N LEU A 25 -3.38 -19.76 0.98
CA LEU A 25 -2.01 -19.38 0.63
C LEU A 25 -1.24 -18.95 1.89
N PRO A 26 0.08 -19.21 1.93
CA PRO A 26 0.90 -18.68 3.01
C PRO A 26 0.96 -17.15 2.91
N VAL A 27 0.47 -16.48 3.93
CA VAL A 27 0.49 -15.02 4.03
C VAL A 27 1.63 -14.58 4.92
N ASN A 28 2.45 -13.67 4.40
CA ASN A 28 3.53 -13.03 5.16
C ASN A 28 3.17 -11.59 5.51
N PRO A 29 3.60 -11.08 6.68
CA PRO A 29 3.36 -9.70 7.05
C PRO A 29 3.73 -8.72 5.95
N GLY A 30 2.78 -7.90 5.53
CA GLY A 30 2.97 -6.83 4.56
C GLY A 30 3.42 -5.52 5.21
N PRO A 31 3.83 -4.53 4.40
CA PRO A 31 4.07 -3.19 4.87
C PRO A 31 2.74 -2.51 5.23
N ALA A 32 2.76 -1.68 6.25
CA ALA A 32 1.61 -0.86 6.61
C ALA A 32 2.00 0.60 6.79
N ASP A 33 1.00 1.48 6.74
CA ASP A 33 1.19 2.90 7.00
C ASP A 33 1.77 3.12 8.39
N PRO A 34 2.79 3.99 8.54
CA PRO A 34 3.40 4.27 9.83
C PRO A 34 2.43 4.76 10.90
N SER A 35 1.29 5.34 10.53
CA SER A 35 0.30 5.83 11.48
C SER A 35 -0.31 4.75 12.37
N ILE A 36 -0.35 3.49 11.90
CA ILE A 36 -0.87 2.38 12.72
C ILE A 36 0.01 2.05 13.95
N TYR A 37 1.25 2.54 13.97
CA TYR A 37 2.20 2.39 15.08
C TYR A 37 2.21 3.59 16.02
N THR A 38 1.39 4.61 15.75
CA THR A 38 1.27 5.76 16.65
C THR A 38 0.54 5.34 17.91
N GLU A 39 1.22 5.46 19.04
CA GLU A 39 0.67 5.11 20.34
C GLU A 39 -0.31 6.19 20.84
N GLN A 40 -1.42 5.73 21.39
CA GLN A 40 -2.37 6.52 22.16
C GLN A 40 -2.66 5.75 23.45
N ASP A 41 -2.37 6.37 24.58
CA ASP A 41 -2.53 5.77 25.91
C ASP A 41 -1.83 4.40 26.09
N GLY A 42 -0.66 4.23 25.45
CA GLY A 42 0.11 2.99 25.49
C GLY A 42 -0.36 1.89 24.55
N GLU A 43 -1.30 2.17 23.68
CA GLU A 43 -1.87 1.25 22.71
C GLU A 43 -1.71 1.79 21.28
N CYS A 44 -1.48 0.91 20.31
CA CYS A 44 -1.53 1.29 18.89
C CYS A 44 -2.32 0.26 18.07
N ILE A 45 -2.74 0.67 16.89
CA ILE A 45 -3.51 -0.20 15.98
C ILE A 45 -2.74 -1.49 15.68
N ALA A 46 -1.44 -1.38 15.35
CA ALA A 46 -0.60 -2.53 15.01
C ALA A 46 -0.55 -3.55 16.16
N THR A 47 -0.31 -3.11 17.40
CA THR A 47 -0.28 -3.98 18.58
C THR A 47 -1.63 -4.68 18.82
N ASN A 48 -2.73 -3.97 18.64
CA ASN A 48 -4.07 -4.53 18.82
C ASN A 48 -4.39 -5.60 17.74
N MET A 49 -3.94 -5.41 16.51
CA MET A 49 -4.08 -6.41 15.45
C MET A 49 -3.18 -7.63 15.70
N GLU A 50 -1.95 -7.42 16.19
CA GLU A 50 -1.00 -8.49 16.50
C GLU A 50 -1.50 -9.42 17.61
N ARG A 51 -2.19 -8.90 18.62
CA ARG A 51 -2.82 -9.69 19.70
C ARG A 51 -3.81 -10.75 19.18
N VAL A 52 -4.37 -10.54 17.99
CA VAL A 52 -5.27 -11.50 17.35
C VAL A 52 -4.64 -12.19 16.13
N GLY A 53 -3.32 -12.08 15.98
CA GLY A 53 -2.55 -12.83 15.01
C GLY A 53 -2.34 -12.20 13.64
N VAL A 54 -2.64 -10.90 13.48
CA VAL A 54 -2.34 -10.14 12.25
C VAL A 54 -1.16 -9.21 12.50
N SER A 55 -0.02 -9.53 11.91
CA SER A 55 1.20 -8.74 12.04
C SER A 55 1.49 -7.93 10.78
N TRP A 56 2.10 -6.76 10.99
CA TRP A 56 2.52 -5.86 9.93
C TRP A 56 4.02 -5.60 10.00
N ARG A 57 4.61 -5.23 8.87
CA ARG A 57 5.99 -4.73 8.85
C ARG A 57 5.98 -3.21 8.93
N HIS A 58 6.74 -2.70 9.87
CA HIS A 58 6.98 -1.26 9.94
C HIS A 58 7.73 -0.79 8.69
N CYS A 59 7.21 0.23 8.01
CA CYS A 59 7.83 0.84 6.86
C CYS A 59 8.33 2.24 7.23
N SER A 60 9.64 2.39 7.28
CA SER A 60 10.28 3.70 7.33
C SER A 60 10.86 4.02 5.97
N PHE A 61 10.24 4.92 5.26
CA PHE A 61 10.73 5.40 3.97
C PHE A 61 11.36 6.78 4.16
N GLY A 62 12.48 7.03 3.47
CA GLY A 62 13.16 8.33 3.51
C GLY A 62 12.34 9.47 2.91
N SER A 63 12.87 10.68 3.03
CA SER A 63 12.30 11.86 2.35
C SER A 63 12.14 11.59 0.85
N ARG A 64 11.09 12.14 0.23
CA ARG A 64 10.73 11.94 -1.19
C ARG A 64 10.36 10.49 -1.57
N SER A 65 10.11 9.63 -0.59
CA SER A 65 9.67 8.25 -0.86
C SER A 65 8.32 8.21 -1.57
N ARG A 66 7.50 9.22 -1.34
CA ARG A 66 6.16 9.33 -1.92
C ARG A 66 6.27 9.54 -3.44
N GLU A 67 6.99 10.56 -3.87
CA GLU A 67 7.20 10.89 -5.29
C GLU A 67 7.94 9.75 -6.02
N ASN A 68 9.01 9.23 -5.39
CA ASN A 68 9.76 8.09 -5.93
C ASN A 68 8.87 6.83 -6.08
N GLY A 69 8.00 6.56 -5.13
CA GLY A 69 7.07 5.43 -5.21
C GLY A 69 6.06 5.56 -6.36
N TRP A 70 5.55 6.77 -6.59
CA TRP A 70 4.68 7.04 -7.73
C TRP A 70 5.39 6.86 -9.07
N GLU A 71 6.63 7.31 -9.18
CA GLU A 71 7.43 7.14 -10.39
C GLU A 71 7.70 5.67 -10.70
N ILE A 72 8.08 4.89 -9.68
CA ILE A 72 8.30 3.44 -9.80
C ILE A 72 7.00 2.76 -10.24
N MET A 73 5.87 3.05 -9.60
CA MET A 73 4.58 2.45 -9.94
C MET A 73 4.19 2.73 -11.39
N ARG A 74 4.31 3.99 -11.85
CA ARG A 74 4.03 4.37 -13.24
C ARG A 74 4.93 3.62 -14.21
N THR A 75 6.22 3.49 -13.90
CA THR A 75 7.18 2.75 -14.70
C THR A 75 6.81 1.27 -14.80
N MET A 76 6.48 0.63 -13.67
CA MET A 76 6.08 -0.77 -13.64
C MET A 76 4.79 -1.03 -14.41
N LEU A 77 3.80 -0.14 -14.33
CA LEU A 77 2.56 -0.22 -15.11
C LEU A 77 2.83 -0.04 -16.62
N LYS A 78 3.70 0.90 -16.99
CA LYS A 78 4.13 1.10 -18.38
C LYS A 78 4.84 -0.14 -18.93
N ASN A 79 5.74 -0.72 -18.16
CA ASN A 79 6.51 -1.90 -18.54
C ASN A 79 5.63 -3.16 -18.66
N ALA A 80 4.44 -3.19 -18.10
CA ALA A 80 3.52 -4.33 -18.21
C ALA A 80 3.14 -4.66 -19.65
N LYS A 81 3.26 -3.72 -20.59
CA LYS A 81 3.05 -3.92 -22.04
C LYS A 81 4.30 -4.43 -22.77
N GLY A 82 5.46 -4.41 -22.13
CA GLY A 82 6.74 -4.81 -22.71
C GLY A 82 7.29 -6.11 -22.10
N THR A 83 8.51 -6.44 -22.47
CA THR A 83 9.22 -7.64 -22.00
C THR A 83 10.33 -7.35 -20.99
N GLU A 84 10.72 -6.08 -20.84
CA GLU A 84 11.87 -5.67 -20.04
C GLU A 84 11.45 -4.95 -18.75
N GLY A 85 12.29 -5.07 -17.73
CA GLY A 85 12.17 -4.39 -16.46
C GLY A 85 11.09 -4.94 -15.52
N PRO A 86 11.00 -4.38 -14.30
CA PRO A 86 9.96 -4.72 -13.34
C PRO A 86 8.59 -4.31 -13.86
N ARG A 87 7.58 -5.16 -13.62
CA ARG A 87 6.21 -4.98 -14.12
C ARG A 87 5.22 -5.10 -12.98
N LEU A 88 4.13 -4.34 -13.06
CA LEU A 88 3.00 -4.44 -12.16
C LEU A 88 1.77 -4.89 -12.95
N PHE A 89 1.20 -6.01 -12.54
CA PHE A 89 -0.07 -6.53 -13.02
C PHE A 89 -1.09 -6.46 -11.89
N VAL A 90 -2.32 -6.14 -12.25
CA VAL A 90 -3.41 -5.99 -11.30
C VAL A 90 -4.50 -6.98 -11.68
N PHE A 91 -4.92 -7.82 -10.74
CA PHE A 91 -6.03 -8.73 -10.96
C PHE A 91 -7.34 -7.96 -11.15
N GLU A 92 -8.22 -8.46 -12.00
CA GLU A 92 -9.55 -7.85 -12.25
C GLU A 92 -10.42 -7.75 -10.99
N THR A 93 -10.15 -8.60 -9.99
CA THR A 93 -10.80 -8.59 -8.68
C THR A 93 -10.39 -7.39 -7.82
N CYS A 94 -9.26 -6.73 -8.12
CA CYS A 94 -8.78 -5.53 -7.43
C CYS A 94 -9.55 -4.27 -7.90
N ARG A 95 -10.86 -4.31 -7.78
CA ARG A 95 -11.78 -3.32 -8.35
C ARG A 95 -11.50 -1.89 -7.88
N GLN A 96 -11.13 -1.71 -6.61
CA GLN A 96 -10.84 -0.38 -6.09
C GLN A 96 -9.58 0.21 -6.71
N PHE A 97 -8.52 -0.59 -6.86
CA PHE A 97 -7.31 -0.16 -7.57
C PHE A 97 -7.62 0.28 -9.00
N ILE A 98 -8.37 -0.55 -9.74
CA ILE A 98 -8.73 -0.27 -11.14
C ILE A 98 -9.60 0.99 -11.26
N ARG A 99 -10.47 1.23 -10.28
CA ARG A 99 -11.35 2.40 -10.27
C ARG A 99 -10.62 3.70 -9.91
N THR A 100 -9.72 3.67 -8.90
CA THR A 100 -9.16 4.89 -8.32
C THR A 100 -7.81 5.28 -8.91
N VAL A 101 -6.88 4.35 -9.07
CA VAL A 101 -5.50 4.66 -9.43
C VAL A 101 -5.35 5.32 -10.81
N PRO A 102 -6.06 4.90 -11.87
CA PRO A 102 -5.92 5.53 -13.18
C PRO A 102 -6.42 6.97 -13.27
N VAL A 103 -7.31 7.36 -12.36
CA VAL A 103 -7.95 8.69 -12.36
C VAL A 103 -7.48 9.58 -11.21
N LEU A 104 -6.49 9.12 -10.45
CA LEU A 104 -5.96 9.85 -9.30
C LEU A 104 -5.29 11.16 -9.78
N PRO A 105 -5.79 12.32 -9.35
CA PRO A 105 -5.25 13.61 -9.79
C PRO A 105 -3.86 13.85 -9.20
N ARG A 106 -3.07 14.65 -9.89
CA ARG A 106 -1.80 15.15 -9.38
C ARG A 106 -2.05 16.32 -8.44
N ASP A 107 -1.15 16.47 -7.47
CA ASP A 107 -1.12 17.66 -6.64
C ASP A 107 -0.84 18.91 -7.53
N GLU A 108 -1.59 19.99 -7.30
CA GLU A 108 -1.48 21.20 -8.12
C GLU A 108 -0.15 21.94 -7.93
N VAL A 109 0.47 21.80 -6.78
CA VAL A 109 1.73 22.46 -6.41
C VAL A 109 2.93 21.54 -6.65
N ARG A 110 2.79 20.27 -6.28
CA ARG A 110 3.82 19.24 -6.43
C ARG A 110 3.41 18.24 -7.50
N MET A 111 3.66 18.60 -8.75
CA MET A 111 3.23 17.84 -9.93
C MET A 111 3.76 16.40 -10.03
N ASP A 112 4.78 16.04 -9.26
CA ASP A 112 5.32 14.69 -9.10
C ASP A 112 4.61 13.86 -8.01
N ASP A 113 3.79 14.49 -7.20
CA ASP A 113 2.93 13.86 -6.19
C ASP A 113 1.47 13.73 -6.68
N VAL A 114 0.63 13.11 -5.86
CA VAL A 114 -0.81 13.00 -6.06
C VAL A 114 -1.56 13.86 -5.06
N ASP A 115 -2.76 14.30 -5.44
CA ASP A 115 -3.65 15.06 -4.56
C ASP A 115 -4.13 14.15 -3.40
N THR A 116 -3.71 14.50 -2.18
CA THR A 116 -4.04 13.75 -0.96
C THR A 116 -5.49 13.95 -0.48
N THR A 117 -6.23 14.87 -1.10
CA THR A 117 -7.66 15.03 -0.82
C THR A 117 -8.51 14.05 -1.64
N ALA A 118 -7.92 13.43 -2.66
CA ALA A 118 -8.55 12.40 -3.47
C ALA A 118 -8.56 11.04 -2.77
N GLU A 119 -9.14 10.04 -3.41
CA GLU A 119 -9.23 8.65 -2.92
C GLU A 119 -7.90 7.89 -3.15
N ASP A 120 -6.84 8.25 -2.43
CA ASP A 120 -5.48 7.77 -2.64
C ASP A 120 -5.09 6.52 -1.82
N HIS A 121 -5.90 6.07 -0.87
CA HIS A 121 -5.56 4.98 0.07
C HIS A 121 -5.09 3.70 -0.61
N VAL A 122 -5.80 3.21 -1.62
CA VAL A 122 -5.42 1.98 -2.34
C VAL A 122 -4.12 2.17 -3.12
N ALA A 123 -3.90 3.37 -3.65
CA ALA A 123 -2.67 3.73 -4.32
C ALA A 123 -1.49 3.78 -3.34
N ASP A 124 -1.70 4.33 -2.14
CA ASP A 124 -0.71 4.37 -1.07
C ASP A 124 -0.33 2.96 -0.58
N GLU A 125 -1.29 2.07 -0.37
CA GLU A 125 -1.03 0.67 -0.02
C GLU A 125 -0.14 -0.02 -1.08
N ALA A 126 -0.49 0.13 -2.36
CA ALA A 126 0.30 -0.41 -3.46
C ALA A 126 1.71 0.20 -3.49
N ARG A 127 1.83 1.50 -3.25
CA ARG A 127 3.10 2.22 -3.17
C ARG A 127 3.98 1.70 -2.03
N TYR A 128 3.43 1.50 -0.84
CA TYR A 128 4.17 0.91 0.29
C TYR A 128 4.67 -0.49 -0.06
N ARG A 129 3.85 -1.30 -0.70
CA ARG A 129 4.26 -2.64 -1.14
C ARG A 129 5.39 -2.61 -2.16
N ILE A 130 5.31 -1.74 -3.15
CA ILE A 130 6.34 -1.55 -4.18
C ILE A 130 7.67 -1.12 -3.53
N LEU A 131 7.63 -0.11 -2.66
CA LEU A 131 8.82 0.41 -2.00
C LEU A 131 9.46 -0.60 -1.03
N SER A 132 8.68 -1.46 -0.42
CA SER A 132 9.18 -2.49 0.50
C SER A 132 9.80 -3.69 -0.22
N HIS A 133 9.60 -3.83 -1.52
CA HIS A 133 10.12 -4.96 -2.29
C HIS A 133 11.53 -4.68 -2.80
N LYS A 134 12.41 -5.70 -2.80
CA LYS A 134 13.81 -5.61 -3.27
C LYS A 134 13.97 -5.18 -4.73
N VAL A 135 12.89 -5.16 -5.51
CA VAL A 135 12.86 -4.69 -6.90
C VAL A 135 13.36 -3.24 -7.04
N VAL A 136 13.21 -2.42 -6.00
CA VAL A 136 13.73 -1.04 -5.97
C VAL A 136 15.23 -0.97 -6.19
N SER A 137 15.99 -1.96 -5.76
CA SER A 137 17.44 -2.01 -5.96
C SER A 137 17.84 -2.18 -7.44
N SER A 138 17.00 -2.81 -8.24
CA SER A 138 17.26 -3.06 -9.67
C SER A 138 16.94 -1.86 -10.57
N ILE A 139 16.07 -0.97 -10.12
CA ILE A 139 15.67 0.23 -10.89
C ILE A 139 16.70 1.36 -10.73
N LYS A 140 17.46 1.38 -9.62
CA LYS A 140 18.48 2.41 -9.35
C LYS A 140 19.82 2.22 -10.09
N GLN A 141 19.95 1.19 -10.92
CA GLN A 141 21.18 0.87 -11.67
C GLN A 141 21.15 1.29 -13.15
N PHE A 142 20.18 2.16 -13.53
CA PHE A 142 20.11 2.69 -14.89
C PHE A 142 20.19 4.21 -14.90
#